data_878ccc67757b1d8c78f02e8f7287eddc
#
_entry.id   878ccc67757b1d8c78f02e8f7287eddc
#
_cell.length_a   1.000
_cell.length_b   1.000
_cell.length_c   1.000
_cell.angle_alpha   90.00
_cell.angle_beta   90.00
_cell.angle_gamma   90.00
#
_symmetry.space_group_name_H-M   'P 1'
#
loop_
_entity.id
_entity.type
_entity.pdbx_description
1 polymer ?
#
loop_
_entity_poly.entity_id
_entity_poly.type
_entity_poly.pdbx_seq_one_letter_code
_entity_poly.pdbx_strand_id
1 'polypeptide(L)'
;MENKVAIKAIETIDLLQLINVNNLKGFDLKSFLFQGLLLREKDYRNTLKDYDFSDFKGSLVYLHCSSDAIIPMWAYMLLASYLTDLEIPHIFAVDKNEAINLFISEAITHLDINYFEGKRVVIKGCSGKIKINEQNYIKLTQKLKPIVKAISYGEACSMVPIAKN
;
A
#
# COMPACT_ATOMS: atom_id res chain seq x y z
N MET A 1 43.81 -23.90 -5.64
CA MET A 1 42.68 -23.64 -4.70
C MET A 1 42.12 -22.28 -5.05
N GLU A 2 41.07 -22.26 -5.87
CA GLU A 2 40.38 -21.01 -6.22
C GLU A 2 39.44 -20.63 -5.08
N ASN A 3 39.79 -19.56 -4.39
CA ASN A 3 38.94 -18.94 -3.40
C ASN A 3 37.79 -18.19 -4.13
N LYS A 4 36.74 -18.91 -4.51
CA LYS A 4 35.50 -18.31 -4.92
C LYS A 4 34.86 -17.68 -3.66
N VAL A 5 35.23 -16.46 -3.33
CA VAL A 5 34.41 -15.59 -2.48
C VAL A 5 33.12 -15.36 -3.26
N ALA A 6 32.11 -16.15 -2.92
CA ALA A 6 30.76 -15.90 -3.40
C ALA A 6 30.40 -14.48 -2.97
N ILE A 7 30.36 -13.54 -3.90
CA ILE A 7 29.83 -12.21 -3.70
C ILE A 7 28.37 -12.45 -3.33
N LYS A 8 28.05 -12.46 -2.03
CA LYS A 8 26.68 -12.59 -1.57
C LYS A 8 25.90 -11.41 -2.13
N ALA A 9 24.95 -11.71 -2.99
CA ALA A 9 24.16 -10.74 -3.71
C ALA A 9 23.60 -9.68 -2.76
N ILE A 10 23.76 -8.42 -3.13
CA ILE A 10 23.09 -7.30 -2.47
C ILE A 10 21.72 -7.15 -3.13
N GLU A 11 20.68 -7.23 -2.35
CA GLU A 11 19.31 -7.02 -2.80
C GLU A 11 18.85 -5.63 -2.44
N THR A 12 18.15 -4.98 -3.36
CA THR A 12 17.59 -3.64 -3.11
C THR A 12 16.09 -3.72 -3.02
N ILE A 13 15.51 -3.11 -1.98
CA ILE A 13 14.06 -2.97 -1.81
C ILE A 13 13.70 -1.49 -1.95
N ASP A 14 12.86 -1.20 -2.95
CA ASP A 14 12.19 0.08 -3.10
C ASP A 14 10.74 -0.11 -2.68
N LEU A 15 10.31 0.58 -1.62
CA LEU A 15 8.96 0.44 -1.08
C LEU A 15 7.86 0.81 -2.08
N LEU A 16 8.12 1.76 -2.98
CA LEU A 16 7.15 2.13 -4.03
C LEU A 16 6.96 1.03 -5.08
N GLN A 17 7.91 0.13 -5.23
CA GLN A 17 7.81 -0.99 -6.17
C GLN A 17 7.01 -2.18 -5.59
N LEU A 18 6.68 -2.16 -4.30
CA LEU A 18 5.85 -3.20 -3.69
C LEU A 18 4.39 -3.14 -4.15
N ILE A 19 3.96 -2.01 -4.68
CA ILE A 19 2.61 -1.79 -5.21
C ILE A 19 2.67 -1.10 -6.58
N ASN A 20 1.61 -1.27 -7.37
CA ASN A 20 1.48 -0.51 -8.61
C ASN A 20 0.72 0.81 -8.37
N VAL A 21 1.46 1.87 -8.06
CA VAL A 21 0.90 3.20 -7.77
C VAL A 21 0.09 3.77 -8.95
N ASN A 22 0.40 3.38 -10.19
CA ASN A 22 -0.34 3.83 -11.38
C ASN A 22 -1.75 3.24 -11.46
N ASN A 23 -1.98 2.11 -10.80
CA ASN A 23 -3.30 1.47 -10.73
C ASN A 23 -4.09 1.87 -9.47
N LEU A 24 -3.66 2.87 -8.73
CA LEU A 24 -4.37 3.36 -7.56
C LEU A 24 -5.48 4.32 -7.94
N LYS A 25 -6.71 4.02 -7.54
CA LYS A 25 -7.92 4.80 -7.83
C LYS A 25 -8.69 5.14 -6.57
N GLY A 26 -9.20 6.36 -6.50
CA GLY A 26 -10.12 6.78 -5.44
C GLY A 26 -11.56 6.45 -5.80
N PHE A 27 -12.31 5.91 -4.83
CA PHE A 27 -13.77 5.80 -4.90
C PHE A 27 -14.37 6.85 -3.96
N ASP A 28 -14.91 7.91 -4.55
CA ASP A 28 -15.43 9.06 -3.80
C ASP A 28 -16.93 8.90 -3.52
N LEU A 29 -17.30 8.80 -2.24
CA LEU A 29 -18.69 8.66 -1.83
C LEU A 29 -19.51 9.96 -2.00
N LYS A 30 -18.85 11.09 -2.29
CA LYS A 30 -19.52 12.37 -2.52
C LYS A 30 -20.61 12.29 -3.61
N SER A 31 -20.37 11.51 -4.67
CA SER A 31 -21.33 11.34 -5.77
C SER A 31 -22.63 10.65 -5.38
N PHE A 32 -22.67 9.98 -4.21
CA PHE A 32 -23.84 9.28 -3.69
C PHE A 32 -24.62 10.10 -2.66
N LEU A 33 -24.19 11.31 -2.35
CA LEU A 33 -24.82 12.15 -1.36
C LEU A 33 -26.05 12.85 -1.95
N PHE A 34 -27.15 12.80 -1.22
CA PHE A 34 -28.30 13.62 -1.50
C PHE A 34 -27.97 15.09 -1.22
N GLN A 35 -28.11 15.94 -2.23
CA GLN A 35 -27.76 17.37 -2.20
C GLN A 35 -26.35 17.68 -1.67
N GLY A 36 -25.42 16.72 -1.80
CA GLY A 36 -24.04 16.85 -1.31
C GLY A 36 -23.86 16.82 0.20
N LEU A 37 -24.93 16.53 0.97
CA LEU A 37 -24.95 16.69 2.41
C LEU A 37 -25.11 15.38 3.19
N LEU A 38 -25.99 14.49 2.75
CA LEU A 38 -26.31 13.28 3.49
C LEU A 38 -26.47 12.06 2.58
N LEU A 39 -26.11 10.90 3.10
CA LEU A 39 -26.29 9.62 2.42
C LEU A 39 -27.66 9.04 2.79
N ARG A 40 -28.49 8.82 1.79
CA ARG A 40 -29.79 8.14 1.95
C ARG A 40 -29.61 6.65 1.71
N GLU A 41 -29.90 5.82 2.70
CA GLU A 41 -29.66 4.38 2.64
C GLU A 41 -30.30 3.72 1.40
N LYS A 42 -31.60 3.96 1.16
CA LYS A 42 -32.31 3.34 0.05
C LYS A 42 -31.73 3.72 -1.31
N ASP A 43 -31.42 5.00 -1.49
CA ASP A 43 -30.85 5.51 -2.74
C ASP A 43 -29.46 4.95 -2.99
N TYR A 44 -28.63 4.94 -1.94
CA TYR A 44 -27.27 4.39 -2.01
C TYR A 44 -27.25 2.91 -2.36
N ARG A 45 -28.11 2.10 -1.69
CA ARG A 45 -28.22 0.67 -2.00
C ARG A 45 -28.65 0.42 -3.43
N ASN A 46 -29.63 1.18 -3.92
CA ASN A 46 -30.12 1.04 -5.30
C ASN A 46 -29.03 1.44 -6.30
N THR A 47 -28.32 2.55 -6.05
CA THR A 47 -27.25 3.00 -6.94
C THR A 47 -26.09 2.01 -6.97
N LEU A 48 -25.66 1.46 -5.82
CA LEU A 48 -24.57 0.47 -5.79
C LEU A 48 -24.94 -0.84 -6.49
N LYS A 49 -26.20 -1.25 -6.42
CA LYS A 49 -26.67 -2.46 -7.09
C LYS A 49 -26.49 -2.41 -8.61
N ASP A 50 -26.69 -1.23 -9.18
CA ASP A 50 -26.62 -1.01 -10.63
C ASP A 50 -25.30 -0.34 -11.05
N TYR A 51 -24.36 -0.15 -10.10
CA TYR A 51 -23.10 0.53 -10.37
C TYR A 51 -22.14 -0.33 -11.18
N ASP A 52 -21.57 0.24 -12.23
CA ASP A 52 -20.54 -0.43 -13.02
C ASP A 52 -19.15 -0.25 -12.40
N PHE A 53 -18.66 -1.32 -11.78
CA PHE A 53 -17.33 -1.37 -11.17
C PHE A 53 -16.21 -1.76 -12.15
N SER A 54 -16.48 -1.87 -13.45
CA SER A 54 -15.50 -2.34 -14.45
C SER A 54 -14.22 -1.52 -14.46
N ASP A 55 -14.32 -0.20 -14.25
CA ASP A 55 -13.17 0.71 -14.20
C ASP A 55 -12.23 0.43 -13.03
N PHE A 56 -12.69 -0.23 -11.98
CA PHE A 56 -11.90 -0.53 -10.78
C PHE A 56 -11.24 -1.92 -10.82
N LYS A 57 -11.61 -2.76 -11.77
CA LYS A 57 -11.02 -4.10 -11.90
C LYS A 57 -9.50 -4.01 -12.13
N GLY A 58 -8.76 -4.81 -11.38
CA GLY A 58 -7.29 -4.82 -11.42
C GLY A 58 -6.62 -3.58 -10.81
N SER A 59 -7.39 -2.71 -10.14
CA SER A 59 -6.88 -1.52 -9.46
C SER A 59 -6.78 -1.75 -7.95
N LEU A 60 -5.92 -0.96 -7.30
CA LEU A 60 -5.97 -0.73 -5.85
C LEU A 60 -6.95 0.42 -5.60
N VAL A 61 -7.93 0.23 -4.74
CA VAL A 61 -8.99 1.23 -4.53
C VAL A 61 -8.95 1.80 -3.12
N TYR A 62 -8.96 3.12 -2.98
CA TYR A 62 -9.17 3.74 -1.68
C TYR A 62 -10.53 4.43 -1.63
N LEU A 63 -11.24 4.15 -0.55
CA LEU A 63 -12.56 4.71 -0.27
C LEU A 63 -12.40 6.01 0.48
N HIS A 64 -13.05 7.06 0.01
CA HIS A 64 -13.00 8.36 0.66
C HIS A 64 -14.28 9.15 0.39
N CYS A 65 -14.42 10.28 1.06
CA CYS A 65 -15.42 11.28 0.70
C CYS A 65 -14.74 12.66 0.62
N SER A 66 -14.80 13.30 -0.53
CA SER A 66 -14.22 14.64 -0.76
C SER A 66 -15.12 15.80 -0.28
N SER A 67 -16.18 15.48 0.46
CA SER A 67 -17.13 16.45 1.05
C SER A 67 -17.05 16.37 2.57
N ASP A 68 -17.38 17.46 3.26
CA ASP A 68 -17.47 17.50 4.73
C ASP A 68 -18.66 16.73 5.31
N ALA A 69 -19.38 15.96 4.48
CA ALA A 69 -20.50 15.15 4.90
C ALA A 69 -20.05 14.02 5.83
N ILE A 70 -20.88 13.75 6.85
CA ILE A 70 -20.66 12.59 7.73
C ILE A 70 -21.19 11.35 7.01
N ILE A 71 -20.27 10.45 6.66
CA ILE A 71 -20.60 9.17 6.06
C ILE A 71 -20.75 8.12 7.17
N PRO A 72 -21.92 7.46 7.29
CA PRO A 72 -22.08 6.38 8.26
C PRO A 72 -21.16 5.19 7.96
N MET A 73 -20.66 4.53 9.01
CA MET A 73 -19.74 3.39 8.85
C MET A 73 -20.34 2.26 7.99
N TRP A 74 -21.64 2.00 8.11
CA TRP A 74 -22.31 0.98 7.29
C TRP A 74 -22.19 1.24 5.78
N ALA A 75 -22.06 2.50 5.35
CA ALA A 75 -21.94 2.84 3.94
C ALA A 75 -20.58 2.38 3.36
N TYR A 76 -19.51 2.58 4.11
CA TYR A 76 -18.19 2.02 3.75
C TYR A 76 -18.21 0.49 3.77
N MET A 77 -18.84 -0.12 4.78
CA MET A 77 -18.96 -1.58 4.88
C MET A 77 -19.76 -2.17 3.72
N LEU A 78 -20.85 -1.52 3.31
CA LEU A 78 -21.64 -1.96 2.17
C LEU A 78 -20.83 -1.90 0.87
N LEU A 79 -20.15 -0.78 0.60
CA LEU A 79 -19.29 -0.65 -0.57
C LEU A 79 -18.16 -1.68 -0.55
N ALA A 80 -17.51 -1.87 0.60
CA ALA A 80 -16.48 -2.88 0.77
C ALA A 80 -16.97 -4.28 0.45
N SER A 81 -18.24 -4.64 0.79
CA SER A 81 -18.78 -5.95 0.43
C SER A 81 -18.87 -6.15 -1.08
N TYR A 82 -19.30 -5.13 -1.84
CA TYR A 82 -19.32 -5.21 -3.31
C TYR A 82 -17.92 -5.37 -3.90
N LEU A 83 -16.95 -4.59 -3.39
CA LEU A 83 -15.58 -4.67 -3.89
C LEU A 83 -14.91 -6.00 -3.53
N THR A 84 -15.25 -6.58 -2.37
CA THR A 84 -14.78 -7.91 -1.96
C THR A 84 -15.30 -9.00 -2.88
N ASP A 85 -16.60 -8.97 -3.21
CA ASP A 85 -17.20 -9.94 -4.14
C ASP A 85 -16.59 -9.87 -5.55
N LEU A 86 -16.08 -8.69 -5.92
CA LEU A 86 -15.40 -8.45 -7.19
C LEU A 86 -13.87 -8.67 -7.14
N GLU A 87 -13.35 -9.11 -5.99
CA GLU A 87 -11.91 -9.33 -5.74
C GLU A 87 -11.07 -8.07 -6.00
N ILE A 88 -11.63 -6.89 -5.75
CA ILE A 88 -10.93 -5.60 -5.90
C ILE A 88 -10.29 -5.24 -4.56
N PRO A 89 -8.96 -5.14 -4.46
CA PRO A 89 -8.28 -4.71 -3.24
C PRO A 89 -8.68 -3.28 -2.86
N HIS A 90 -9.13 -3.08 -1.62
CA HIS A 90 -9.62 -1.78 -1.18
C HIS A 90 -9.30 -1.48 0.28
N ILE A 91 -9.18 -0.19 0.58
CA ILE A 91 -8.95 0.34 1.93
C ILE A 91 -9.68 1.67 2.09
N PHE A 92 -9.82 2.16 3.32
CA PHE A 92 -10.17 3.56 3.56
C PHE A 92 -8.89 4.40 3.65
N ALA A 93 -8.88 5.57 3.02
CA ALA A 93 -7.82 6.57 3.18
C ALA A 93 -8.39 7.96 2.89
N VAL A 94 -7.88 8.98 3.57
CA VAL A 94 -8.34 10.36 3.38
C VAL A 94 -7.84 10.96 2.06
N ASP A 95 -6.69 10.50 1.59
CA ASP A 95 -6.10 10.93 0.35
C ASP A 95 -5.24 9.83 -0.31
N LYS A 96 -4.76 10.14 -1.50
CA LYS A 96 -3.94 9.23 -2.30
C LYS A 96 -2.62 8.85 -1.63
N ASN A 97 -1.98 9.78 -0.91
CA ASN A 97 -0.69 9.51 -0.27
C ASN A 97 -0.84 8.57 0.93
N GLU A 98 -1.89 8.76 1.73
CA GLU A 98 -2.24 7.83 2.80
C GLU A 98 -2.55 6.44 2.23
N ALA A 99 -3.34 6.37 1.17
CA ALA A 99 -3.67 5.11 0.49
C ALA A 99 -2.42 4.34 0.04
N ILE A 100 -1.47 5.03 -0.58
CA ILE A 100 -0.18 4.44 -0.98
C ILE A 100 0.53 3.83 0.22
N ASN A 101 0.62 4.58 1.32
CA ASN A 101 1.30 4.11 2.53
C ASN A 101 0.63 2.89 3.17
N LEU A 102 -0.71 2.86 3.18
CA LEU A 102 -1.47 1.73 3.71
C LEU A 102 -1.30 0.48 2.84
N PHE A 103 -1.38 0.60 1.51
CA PHE A 103 -1.14 -0.53 0.61
C PHE A 103 0.30 -1.04 0.67
N ILE A 104 1.28 -0.15 0.82
CA ILE A 104 2.68 -0.55 1.07
C ILE A 104 2.79 -1.33 2.38
N SER A 105 2.13 -0.85 3.45
CA SER A 105 2.13 -1.54 4.74
C SER A 105 1.57 -2.96 4.63
N GLU A 106 0.51 -3.13 3.84
CA GLU A 106 -0.08 -4.44 3.58
C GLU A 106 0.84 -5.32 2.74
N ALA A 107 1.43 -4.77 1.68
CA ALA A 107 2.41 -5.48 0.87
C ALA A 107 3.62 -5.95 1.69
N ILE A 108 4.12 -5.14 2.62
CA ILE A 108 5.17 -5.55 3.55
C ILE A 108 4.72 -6.73 4.40
N THR A 109 3.45 -6.74 4.88
CA THR A 109 2.92 -7.86 5.67
C THR A 109 3.01 -9.18 4.92
N HIS A 110 2.68 -9.18 3.63
CA HIS A 110 2.63 -10.37 2.78
C HIS A 110 3.95 -10.63 2.02
N LEU A 111 4.97 -9.79 2.21
CA LEU A 111 6.27 -9.95 1.56
C LEU A 111 6.89 -11.31 1.95
N ASP A 112 7.25 -12.12 0.95
CA ASP A 112 8.03 -13.32 1.19
C ASP A 112 9.46 -12.96 1.58
N ILE A 113 9.74 -13.08 2.86
CA ILE A 113 11.04 -12.73 3.44
C ILE A 113 12.08 -13.83 3.26
N ASN A 114 11.69 -15.08 2.99
CA ASN A 114 12.62 -16.19 2.84
C ASN A 114 13.60 -15.95 1.68
N TYR A 115 13.14 -15.24 0.66
CA TYR A 115 14.01 -14.81 -0.43
C TYR A 115 15.23 -14.01 0.03
N PHE A 116 15.12 -13.27 1.12
CA PHE A 116 16.19 -12.39 1.66
C PHE A 116 17.09 -13.07 2.71
N GLU A 117 16.83 -14.34 3.06
CA GLU A 117 17.59 -15.04 4.08
C GLU A 117 19.11 -15.02 3.80
N GLY A 118 19.88 -14.58 4.79
CA GLY A 118 21.34 -14.49 4.73
C GLY A 118 21.89 -13.47 3.73
N LYS A 119 21.05 -12.68 3.05
CA LYS A 119 21.47 -11.66 2.08
C LYS A 119 21.76 -10.32 2.76
N ARG A 120 22.45 -9.44 2.04
CA ARG A 120 22.58 -8.02 2.40
C ARG A 120 21.49 -7.25 1.69
N VAL A 121 20.69 -6.50 2.43
CA VAL A 121 19.56 -5.75 1.89
C VAL A 121 19.80 -4.26 2.02
N VAL A 122 19.57 -3.54 0.93
CA VAL A 122 19.55 -2.07 0.88
C VAL A 122 18.11 -1.61 0.73
N ILE A 123 17.60 -0.88 1.70
CA ILE A 123 16.30 -0.24 1.59
C ILE A 123 16.52 1.13 0.96
N LYS A 124 15.92 1.32 -0.22
CA LYS A 124 16.08 2.53 -1.00
C LYS A 124 15.32 3.70 -0.36
N GLY A 125 15.96 4.86 -0.29
CA GLY A 125 15.31 6.10 0.09
C GLY A 125 14.36 6.58 -1.00
N CYS A 126 13.23 7.17 -0.62
CA CYS A 126 12.33 7.80 -1.59
C CYS A 126 12.86 9.15 -2.05
N SER A 127 13.21 9.25 -3.31
CA SER A 127 13.59 10.49 -4.00
C SER A 127 12.45 10.96 -4.91
N GLY A 128 11.29 11.32 -4.38
CA GLY A 128 10.18 11.69 -5.24
C GLY A 128 9.08 12.48 -4.54
N LYS A 129 8.03 12.80 -5.29
CA LYS A 129 6.86 13.54 -4.77
C LYS A 129 6.01 12.73 -3.78
N ILE A 130 6.14 11.39 -3.79
CA ILE A 130 5.39 10.50 -2.92
C ILE A 130 6.18 10.32 -1.62
N LYS A 131 5.58 10.73 -0.51
CA LYS A 131 6.18 10.57 0.81
C LYS A 131 5.77 9.21 1.39
N ILE A 132 6.77 8.35 1.61
CA ILE A 132 6.59 7.13 2.39
C ILE A 132 6.76 7.47 3.87
N ASN A 133 5.83 7.01 4.71
CA ASN A 133 5.88 7.28 6.14
C ASN A 133 6.93 6.40 6.84
N GLU A 134 7.37 6.87 7.98
CA GLU A 134 8.40 6.23 8.81
C GLU A 134 7.97 4.83 9.26
N GLN A 135 6.66 4.62 9.48
CA GLN A 135 6.11 3.34 9.92
C GLN A 135 6.39 2.21 8.93
N ASN A 136 6.38 2.48 7.62
CA ASN A 136 6.67 1.47 6.61
C ASN A 136 8.14 1.04 6.63
N TYR A 137 9.07 1.97 6.84
CA TYR A 137 10.48 1.64 7.02
C TYR A 137 10.74 0.86 8.29
N ILE A 138 10.10 1.23 9.40
CA ILE A 138 10.19 0.52 10.68
C ILE A 138 9.67 -0.91 10.52
N LYS A 139 8.48 -1.06 9.94
CA LYS A 139 7.83 -2.38 9.73
C LYS A 139 8.68 -3.30 8.86
N LEU A 140 9.24 -2.78 7.76
CA LEU A 140 10.12 -3.55 6.89
C LEU A 140 11.41 -3.97 7.63
N THR A 141 12.01 -3.06 8.39
CA THR A 141 13.20 -3.34 9.20
C THR A 141 12.93 -4.44 10.22
N GLN A 142 11.81 -4.35 10.96
CA GLN A 142 11.41 -5.37 11.93
C GLN A 142 11.25 -6.75 11.29
N LYS A 143 10.67 -6.79 10.09
CA LYS A 143 10.43 -8.03 9.36
C LYS A 143 11.71 -8.66 8.82
N LEU A 144 12.65 -7.86 8.31
CA LEU A 144 13.89 -8.33 7.69
C LEU A 144 15.00 -8.64 8.70
N LYS A 145 15.11 -7.87 9.80
CA LYS A 145 16.23 -7.96 10.75
C LYS A 145 16.54 -9.38 11.22
N PRO A 146 15.56 -10.25 11.52
CA PRO A 146 15.85 -11.60 12.03
C PRO A 146 16.53 -12.54 11.02
N ILE A 147 16.39 -12.27 9.71
CA ILE A 147 16.72 -13.25 8.67
C ILE A 147 17.85 -12.80 7.73
N VAL A 148 18.03 -11.49 7.55
CA VAL A 148 19.04 -10.97 6.63
C VAL A 148 20.42 -10.87 7.29
N LYS A 149 21.48 -10.89 6.50
CA LYS A 149 22.84 -10.70 6.99
C LYS A 149 23.13 -9.26 7.41
N ALA A 150 22.58 -8.30 6.66
CA ALA A 150 22.75 -6.87 6.95
C ALA A 150 21.62 -6.05 6.30
N ILE A 151 21.29 -4.94 6.92
CA ILE A 151 20.38 -3.91 6.39
C ILE A 151 21.13 -2.60 6.30
N SER A 152 21.00 -1.92 5.17
CA SER A 152 21.45 -0.55 4.95
C SER A 152 20.32 0.28 4.35
N TYR A 153 20.37 1.59 4.55
CA TYR A 153 19.39 2.53 3.98
C TYR A 153 20.12 3.53 3.07
N GLY A 154 19.53 3.84 1.93
CA GLY A 154 20.00 4.88 1.03
C GLY A 154 20.25 4.38 -0.39
N GLU A 155 21.00 5.15 -1.14
CA GLU A 155 21.45 4.82 -2.49
C GLU A 155 22.85 4.20 -2.47
N ALA A 156 23.23 3.47 -3.54
CA ALA A 156 24.50 2.74 -3.60
C ALA A 156 25.76 3.58 -3.32
N CYS A 157 25.69 4.88 -3.60
CA CYS A 157 26.79 5.82 -3.36
C CYS A 157 26.80 6.45 -1.95
N SER A 158 25.71 6.28 -1.18
CA SER A 158 25.50 6.95 0.14
C SER A 158 24.63 6.09 1.06
N MET A 159 25.12 4.92 1.43
CA MET A 159 24.38 3.99 2.30
C MET A 159 24.70 4.22 3.77
N VAL A 160 23.64 4.26 4.59
CA VAL A 160 23.75 4.26 6.05
C VAL A 160 23.51 2.83 6.55
N PRO A 161 24.49 2.21 7.24
CA PRO A 161 24.30 0.90 7.87
C PRO A 161 23.24 0.98 8.98
N ILE A 162 22.28 0.06 8.96
CA ILE A 162 21.20 -0.02 9.97
C ILE A 162 21.44 -1.20 10.91
N ALA A 163 21.73 -2.38 10.36
CA ALA A 163 21.95 -3.59 11.14
C ALA A 163 22.91 -4.55 10.45
N LYS A 164 23.61 -5.35 11.26
CA LYS A 164 24.45 -6.46 10.84
C LYS A 164 24.22 -7.62 11.79
N ASN A 165 23.99 -8.83 11.26
CA ASN A 165 23.88 -10.08 11.98
C ASN A 165 25.11 -10.94 11.78
#